data_d9477544a0b15ae4b93b093d2d679219
#
_entry.id   d9477544a0b15ae4b93b093d2d679219
#
_cell.length_a   1.000
_cell.length_b   1.000
_cell.length_c   1.000
_cell.angle_alpha   90.00
_cell.angle_beta   90.00
_cell.angle_gamma   90.00
#
_symmetry.space_group_name_H-M   'P 1'
#
loop_
_entity.id
_entity.type
_entity.pdbx_description
1 polymer ?
#
loop_
_entity_poly.entity_id
_entity_poly.type
_entity_poly.pdbx_seq_one_letter_code
_entity_poly.pdbx_strand_id
1 'polypeptide(L)'
;MSISKTIKEISKDWIAYRKASEGYNSVGAKIRRVNQDHPMFDLVTDEWSKKVSNIVNLKKYKVESKLGDGNLSAAPWLAIMDRTITESATEMYYVVYLFSRSAKKLYLSLGIGATQFQQIYGITNKCIEKLEIAKKEFRSSFNKYNTSKYADKIDILEDNLDFETALKGSSRNLNSCYEKGTVFSKEYNLDQINDEILSKDLNEFINIYSNIVNDPKSENIDLIAETTIDEEKIASKVKKSISVDYKIPSFIPREKKKKRTNFKKNSSVSMAKKKR
;
A
#
# COMPACT_ATOMS: atom_id res chain seq x y z
N MET A 1 -24.66 -7.40 -6.39
CA MET A 1 -23.84 -8.34 -5.59
C MET A 1 -23.41 -7.63 -4.32
N SER A 2 -23.28 -8.30 -3.17
CA SER A 2 -22.82 -7.70 -1.90
C SER A 2 -21.31 -7.73 -1.78
N ILE A 3 -20.72 -6.95 -0.83
CA ILE A 3 -19.27 -6.94 -0.60
C ILE A 3 -18.78 -8.35 -0.22
N SER A 4 -19.46 -9.00 0.73
CA SER A 4 -19.09 -10.34 1.19
C SER A 4 -19.13 -11.38 0.09
N LYS A 5 -20.11 -11.28 -0.81
CA LYS A 5 -20.19 -12.17 -1.98
C LYS A 5 -19.02 -11.92 -2.94
N THR A 6 -18.69 -10.65 -3.24
CA THR A 6 -17.55 -10.31 -4.08
C THR A 6 -16.24 -10.84 -3.52
N ILE A 7 -15.99 -10.66 -2.20
CA ILE A 7 -14.82 -11.19 -1.50
C ILE A 7 -14.74 -12.72 -1.60
N LYS A 8 -15.85 -13.42 -1.41
CA LYS A 8 -15.88 -14.89 -1.51
C LYS A 8 -15.62 -15.38 -2.93
N GLU A 9 -16.11 -14.68 -3.95
CA GLU A 9 -15.81 -15.00 -5.36
C GLU A 9 -14.33 -14.76 -5.71
N ILE A 10 -13.75 -13.64 -5.26
CA ILE A 10 -12.30 -13.40 -5.40
C ILE A 10 -11.52 -14.56 -4.78
N SER A 11 -11.83 -14.92 -3.54
CA SER A 11 -11.17 -16.01 -2.83
C SER A 11 -11.27 -17.34 -3.58
N LYS A 12 -12.46 -17.68 -4.05
CA LYS A 12 -12.73 -18.93 -4.75
C LYS A 12 -11.93 -19.08 -6.05
N ASP A 13 -11.88 -18.01 -6.85
CA ASP A 13 -11.38 -18.09 -8.22
C ASP A 13 -9.92 -17.58 -8.35
N TRP A 14 -9.33 -17.03 -7.27
CA TRP A 14 -8.00 -16.44 -7.29
C TRP A 14 -6.90 -17.38 -7.80
N ILE A 15 -6.88 -18.63 -7.33
CA ILE A 15 -5.84 -19.58 -7.73
C ILE A 15 -5.94 -19.96 -9.20
N ALA A 16 -7.16 -20.08 -9.73
CA ALA A 16 -7.39 -20.33 -11.15
C ALA A 16 -6.90 -19.14 -11.99
N TYR A 17 -7.23 -17.91 -11.56
CA TYR A 17 -6.74 -16.69 -12.20
C TYR A 17 -5.20 -16.60 -12.21
N ARG A 18 -4.55 -16.90 -11.08
CA ARG A 18 -3.06 -16.91 -11.01
C ARG A 18 -2.44 -17.90 -12.00
N LYS A 19 -3.06 -19.07 -12.18
CA LYS A 19 -2.61 -20.04 -13.20
C LYS A 19 -2.82 -19.53 -14.62
N ALA A 20 -3.98 -18.92 -14.90
CA ALA A 20 -4.29 -18.34 -16.20
C ALA A 20 -3.39 -17.11 -16.54
N SER A 21 -2.80 -16.48 -15.54
CA SER A 21 -1.89 -15.33 -15.67
C SER A 21 -0.43 -15.72 -15.89
N GLU A 22 -0.11 -17.02 -15.91
CA GLU A 22 1.26 -17.51 -16.08
C GLU A 22 1.75 -17.33 -17.51
N GLY A 23 3.02 -16.98 -17.66
CA GLY A 23 3.71 -16.83 -18.92
C GLY A 23 5.22 -16.85 -18.73
N TYR A 24 5.95 -16.51 -19.78
CA TYR A 24 7.40 -16.43 -19.75
C TYR A 24 7.85 -15.05 -20.22
N ASN A 25 8.92 -14.54 -19.64
CA ASN A 25 9.54 -13.31 -20.11
C ASN A 25 10.51 -13.60 -21.29
N SER A 26 11.13 -12.56 -21.83
CA SER A 26 12.04 -12.65 -22.97
C SER A 26 13.29 -13.53 -22.75
N VAL A 27 13.63 -13.82 -21.49
CA VAL A 27 14.75 -14.71 -21.11
C VAL A 27 14.29 -16.09 -20.64
N GLY A 28 13.01 -16.43 -20.88
CA GLY A 28 12.46 -17.75 -20.54
C GLY A 28 12.13 -17.98 -19.06
N ALA A 29 12.19 -16.94 -18.22
CA ALA A 29 11.80 -17.07 -16.81
C ALA A 29 10.28 -17.00 -16.66
N LYS A 30 9.73 -17.89 -15.82
CA LYS A 30 8.30 -17.92 -15.51
C LYS A 30 7.88 -16.64 -14.77
N ILE A 31 6.88 -15.96 -15.31
CA ILE A 31 6.30 -14.74 -14.74
C ILE A 31 4.78 -14.87 -14.69
N ARG A 32 4.13 -13.99 -13.94
CA ARG A 32 2.67 -13.80 -14.00
C ARG A 32 2.38 -12.34 -14.33
N ARG A 33 1.52 -12.15 -15.31
CA ARG A 33 1.05 -10.82 -15.71
C ARG A 33 -0.42 -10.67 -15.42
N VAL A 34 -0.84 -9.43 -15.16
CA VAL A 34 -2.27 -9.13 -15.02
C VAL A 34 -2.96 -9.45 -16.33
N ASN A 35 -3.94 -10.36 -16.28
CA ASN A 35 -4.78 -10.73 -17.41
C ASN A 35 -6.08 -9.90 -17.35
N GLN A 36 -6.14 -8.86 -18.17
CA GLN A 36 -7.28 -7.92 -18.17
C GLN A 36 -8.54 -8.50 -18.83
N ASP A 37 -8.40 -9.52 -19.67
CA ASP A 37 -9.54 -10.17 -20.35
C ASP A 37 -10.24 -11.21 -19.44
N HIS A 38 -9.68 -11.50 -18.29
CA HIS A 38 -10.25 -12.46 -17.36
C HIS A 38 -11.26 -11.79 -16.40
N PRO A 39 -12.43 -12.39 -16.11
CA PRO A 39 -13.48 -11.79 -15.26
C PRO A 39 -12.99 -11.35 -13.87
N MET A 40 -11.96 -11.97 -13.33
CA MET A 40 -11.31 -11.59 -12.07
C MET A 40 -10.79 -10.16 -12.11
N PHE A 41 -10.37 -9.66 -13.27
CA PHE A 41 -9.87 -8.30 -13.41
C PHE A 41 -10.96 -7.29 -13.01
N ASP A 42 -12.11 -7.34 -13.67
CA ASP A 42 -13.24 -6.44 -13.35
C ASP A 42 -13.79 -6.68 -11.96
N LEU A 43 -13.84 -7.94 -11.50
CA LEU A 43 -14.30 -8.28 -10.17
C LEU A 43 -13.49 -7.58 -9.07
N VAL A 44 -12.16 -7.53 -9.22
CA VAL A 44 -11.27 -6.86 -8.26
C VAL A 44 -11.20 -5.36 -8.51
N THR A 45 -10.90 -4.93 -9.74
CA THR A 45 -10.56 -3.51 -10.01
C THR A 45 -11.77 -2.58 -10.06
N ASP A 46 -12.94 -3.10 -10.40
CA ASP A 46 -14.18 -2.33 -10.55
C ASP A 46 -15.22 -2.69 -9.50
N GLU A 47 -15.70 -3.94 -9.47
CA GLU A 47 -16.81 -4.31 -8.61
C GLU A 47 -16.52 -4.19 -7.13
N TRP A 48 -15.39 -4.73 -6.68
CA TRP A 48 -14.99 -4.63 -5.27
C TRP A 48 -14.77 -3.18 -4.85
N SER A 49 -14.07 -2.42 -5.68
CA SER A 49 -13.83 -0.98 -5.47
C SER A 49 -15.14 -0.21 -5.35
N LYS A 50 -16.12 -0.41 -6.27
CA LYS A 50 -17.43 0.25 -6.22
C LYS A 50 -18.21 -0.08 -4.95
N LYS A 51 -18.20 -1.34 -4.50
CA LYS A 51 -18.91 -1.74 -3.27
C LYS A 51 -18.37 -1.05 -2.04
N VAL A 52 -17.04 -1.00 -1.89
CA VAL A 52 -16.38 -0.30 -0.77
C VAL A 52 -16.60 1.21 -0.88
N SER A 53 -16.57 1.77 -2.08
CA SER A 53 -16.83 3.18 -2.36
C SER A 53 -18.22 3.65 -1.90
N ASN A 54 -19.20 2.76 -1.84
CA ASN A 54 -20.54 3.09 -1.35
C ASN A 54 -20.61 3.23 0.19
N ILE A 55 -19.57 2.78 0.92
CA ILE A 55 -19.52 2.88 2.38
C ILE A 55 -18.73 4.11 2.83
N VAL A 56 -17.72 4.52 2.06
CA VAL A 56 -16.80 5.58 2.45
C VAL A 56 -17.12 6.91 1.76
N ASN A 57 -16.77 8.03 2.41
CA ASN A 57 -16.92 9.36 1.83
C ASN A 57 -15.87 9.61 0.74
N LEU A 58 -16.25 9.47 -0.54
CA LEU A 58 -15.35 9.64 -1.69
C LEU A 58 -14.81 11.06 -1.88
N LYS A 59 -15.42 12.09 -1.26
CA LYS A 59 -14.85 13.44 -1.24
C LYS A 59 -13.58 13.49 -0.38
N LYS A 60 -13.54 12.69 0.68
CA LYS A 60 -12.40 12.60 1.61
C LYS A 60 -11.44 11.48 1.22
N TYR A 61 -11.95 10.34 0.81
CA TYR A 61 -11.15 9.13 0.57
C TYR A 61 -11.10 8.76 -0.91
N LYS A 62 -9.92 8.34 -1.37
CA LYS A 62 -9.75 7.58 -2.61
C LYS A 62 -9.83 6.10 -2.31
N VAL A 63 -10.59 5.36 -3.09
CA VAL A 63 -10.63 3.90 -3.07
C VAL A 63 -9.97 3.38 -4.32
N GLU A 64 -9.04 2.46 -4.20
CA GLU A 64 -8.33 1.85 -5.32
C GLU A 64 -8.07 0.38 -5.03
N SER A 65 -8.45 -0.50 -5.94
CA SER A 65 -8.15 -1.93 -5.88
C SER A 65 -7.34 -2.38 -7.08
N LYS A 66 -6.39 -3.29 -6.86
CA LYS A 66 -5.48 -3.75 -7.91
C LYS A 66 -5.13 -5.23 -7.77
N LEU A 67 -4.74 -5.78 -8.91
CA LEU A 67 -4.13 -7.10 -9.06
C LEU A 67 -2.61 -7.00 -9.30
N GLY A 68 -2.07 -5.79 -9.37
CA GLY A 68 -0.69 -5.44 -9.69
C GLY A 68 -0.59 -4.43 -10.81
N ASP A 69 0.62 -3.92 -11.07
CA ASP A 69 0.94 -2.99 -12.17
C ASP A 69 1.73 -3.75 -13.24
N GLY A 70 1.02 -4.33 -14.22
CA GLY A 70 1.59 -5.16 -15.28
C GLY A 70 1.98 -6.56 -14.79
N ASN A 71 2.84 -6.70 -13.79
CA ASN A 71 3.07 -7.97 -13.12
C ASN A 71 1.98 -8.24 -12.08
N LEU A 72 1.53 -9.50 -12.01
CA LEU A 72 0.53 -9.90 -11.03
C LEU A 72 1.11 -9.81 -9.61
N SER A 73 0.38 -9.14 -8.71
CA SER A 73 0.71 -9.09 -7.28
C SER A 73 0.60 -10.49 -6.62
N ALA A 74 1.21 -10.64 -5.46
CA ALA A 74 1.11 -11.89 -4.70
C ALA A 74 -0.33 -12.19 -4.29
N ALA A 75 -1.11 -11.15 -4.00
CA ALA A 75 -2.51 -11.23 -3.60
C ALA A 75 -3.29 -9.99 -4.07
N PRO A 76 -4.63 -10.08 -4.23
CA PRO A 76 -5.46 -8.91 -4.50
C PRO A 76 -5.49 -7.99 -3.27
N TRP A 77 -5.64 -6.70 -3.52
CA TRP A 77 -5.75 -5.71 -2.46
C TRP A 77 -6.67 -4.55 -2.85
N LEU A 78 -7.20 -3.86 -1.83
CA LEU A 78 -7.98 -2.65 -1.99
C LEU A 78 -7.58 -1.65 -0.91
N ALA A 79 -7.09 -0.47 -1.32
CA ALA A 79 -6.66 0.60 -0.43
C ALA A 79 -7.70 1.72 -0.36
N ILE A 80 -7.82 2.31 0.83
CA ILE A 80 -8.65 3.47 1.14
C ILE A 80 -7.72 4.52 1.73
N MET A 81 -7.50 5.59 0.97
CA MET A 81 -6.49 6.62 1.21
C MET A 81 -7.17 7.95 1.50
N ASP A 82 -6.81 8.62 2.59
CA ASP A 82 -7.24 10.00 2.85
C ASP A 82 -6.50 10.93 1.87
N ARG A 83 -7.26 11.67 1.06
CA ARG A 83 -6.72 12.55 0.01
C ARG A 83 -5.86 13.68 0.55
N THR A 84 -5.95 14.00 1.84
CA THR A 84 -5.08 14.98 2.49
C THR A 84 -3.71 14.40 2.84
N ILE A 85 -3.61 13.06 2.92
CA ILE A 85 -2.37 12.33 3.23
C ILE A 85 -1.71 11.84 1.96
N THR A 86 -2.42 10.99 1.18
CA THR A 86 -1.90 10.42 -0.06
C THR A 86 -3.02 9.99 -1.00
N GLU A 87 -2.75 9.96 -2.28
CA GLU A 87 -3.60 9.32 -3.30
C GLU A 87 -2.93 8.08 -3.92
N SER A 88 -1.83 7.60 -3.31
CA SER A 88 -1.06 6.44 -3.76
C SER A 88 -0.81 5.46 -2.63
N ALA A 89 -1.09 4.18 -2.86
CA ALA A 89 -0.80 3.11 -1.92
C ALA A 89 0.71 2.74 -1.84
N THR A 90 1.59 3.58 -2.40
CA THR A 90 3.05 3.38 -2.38
C THR A 90 3.75 4.12 -1.25
N GLU A 91 3.06 5.09 -0.64
CA GLU A 91 3.64 6.01 0.34
C GLU A 91 2.67 6.32 1.47
N MET A 92 3.18 6.94 2.55
CA MET A 92 2.43 7.35 3.71
C MET A 92 1.74 6.17 4.42
N TYR A 93 0.50 6.33 4.85
CA TYR A 93 -0.28 5.29 5.52
C TYR A 93 -1.76 5.35 5.10
N TYR A 94 -2.40 4.19 5.07
CA TYR A 94 -3.75 4.02 4.54
C TYR A 94 -4.43 2.77 5.11
N VAL A 95 -5.74 2.74 5.05
CA VAL A 95 -6.52 1.52 5.32
C VAL A 95 -6.50 0.63 4.09
N VAL A 96 -6.32 -0.68 4.29
CA VAL A 96 -6.24 -1.64 3.18
C VAL A 96 -6.92 -2.95 3.53
N TYR A 97 -7.72 -3.46 2.61
CA TYR A 97 -8.05 -4.87 2.54
C TYR A 97 -6.97 -5.59 1.75
N LEU A 98 -6.38 -6.61 2.34
CA LEU A 98 -5.30 -7.38 1.75
C LEU A 98 -5.58 -8.88 1.92
N PHE A 99 -5.63 -9.61 0.81
CA PHE A 99 -5.71 -11.07 0.86
C PHE A 99 -4.36 -11.70 1.16
N SER A 100 -4.37 -12.94 1.66
CA SER A 100 -3.19 -13.80 1.62
C SER A 100 -2.94 -14.30 0.19
N ARG A 101 -1.77 -14.89 -0.06
CA ARG A 101 -1.38 -15.43 -1.38
C ARG A 101 -2.34 -16.49 -1.91
N SER A 102 -2.93 -17.29 -1.02
CA SER A 102 -3.96 -18.27 -1.36
C SER A 102 -5.33 -17.64 -1.58
N ALA A 103 -5.51 -16.40 -1.16
CA ALA A 103 -6.78 -15.71 -0.95
C ALA A 103 -7.75 -16.45 0.00
N LYS A 104 -7.26 -17.33 0.86
CA LYS A 104 -8.06 -18.00 1.90
C LYS A 104 -8.24 -17.14 3.16
N LYS A 105 -7.38 -16.14 3.35
CA LYS A 105 -7.46 -15.16 4.43
C LYS A 105 -7.64 -13.77 3.85
N LEU A 106 -8.40 -12.95 4.55
CA LEU A 106 -8.55 -11.51 4.25
C LEU A 106 -8.20 -10.74 5.52
N TYR A 107 -7.44 -9.68 5.36
CA TYR A 107 -7.10 -8.75 6.43
C TYR A 107 -7.64 -7.36 6.11
N LEU A 108 -8.27 -6.72 7.08
CA LEU A 108 -8.48 -5.27 7.08
C LEU A 108 -7.39 -4.66 7.97
N SER A 109 -6.59 -3.76 7.43
CA SER A 109 -5.39 -3.27 8.11
C SER A 109 -5.23 -1.76 7.94
N LEU A 110 -4.56 -1.10 8.89
CA LEU A 110 -3.85 0.14 8.63
C LEU A 110 -2.40 -0.22 8.36
N GLY A 111 -1.90 0.16 7.19
CA GLY A 111 -0.54 -0.13 6.75
C GLY A 111 0.24 1.12 6.38
N ILE A 112 1.57 1.03 6.50
CA ILE A 112 2.52 2.03 6.01
C ILE A 112 2.90 1.66 4.58
N GLY A 113 2.95 2.63 3.67
CA GLY A 113 3.35 2.44 2.29
C GLY A 113 4.79 1.93 2.19
N ALA A 114 4.95 0.67 1.79
CA ALA A 114 6.25 0.01 1.77
C ALA A 114 7.18 0.52 0.68
N THR A 115 6.63 1.02 -0.44
CA THR A 115 7.41 1.39 -1.62
C THR A 115 8.35 2.58 -1.35
N GLN A 116 7.94 3.54 -0.53
CA GLN A 116 8.83 4.64 -0.13
C GLN A 116 10.10 4.14 0.57
N PHE A 117 10.00 3.09 1.41
CA PHE A 117 11.16 2.46 2.04
C PHE A 117 11.99 1.66 1.04
N GLN A 118 11.33 0.95 0.12
CA GLN A 118 12.00 0.17 -0.93
C GLN A 118 12.82 1.05 -1.88
N GLN A 119 12.36 2.26 -2.19
CA GLN A 119 13.10 3.23 -3.01
C GLN A 119 14.41 3.68 -2.37
N ILE A 120 14.50 3.63 -1.05
CA ILE A 120 15.67 4.09 -0.28
C ILE A 120 16.59 2.95 0.08
N TYR A 121 16.04 1.85 0.58
CA TYR A 121 16.80 0.71 1.10
C TYR A 121 16.86 -0.47 0.14
N GLY A 122 16.21 -0.37 -1.05
CA GLY A 122 16.00 -1.50 -1.94
C GLY A 122 15.03 -2.55 -1.33
N ILE A 123 14.82 -3.64 -2.05
CA ILE A 123 13.99 -4.77 -1.58
C ILE A 123 14.90 -5.72 -0.75
N THR A 124 15.30 -5.29 0.43
CA THR A 124 16.29 -5.93 1.29
C THR A 124 15.76 -6.16 2.71
N ASN A 125 16.50 -6.96 3.50
CA ASN A 125 16.21 -7.12 4.92
C ASN A 125 16.26 -5.80 5.69
N LYS A 126 17.11 -4.86 5.26
CA LYS A 126 17.20 -3.53 5.86
C LYS A 126 15.91 -2.73 5.67
N CYS A 127 15.27 -2.82 4.50
CA CYS A 127 13.95 -2.22 4.27
C CYS A 127 12.90 -2.78 5.24
N ILE A 128 12.90 -4.09 5.44
CA ILE A 128 12.00 -4.79 6.37
C ILE A 128 12.22 -4.28 7.80
N GLU A 129 13.46 -4.21 8.26
CA GLU A 129 13.83 -3.73 9.58
C GLU A 129 13.37 -2.27 9.82
N LYS A 130 13.59 -1.39 8.84
CA LYS A 130 13.18 0.01 8.92
C LYS A 130 11.66 0.20 8.96
N LEU A 131 10.92 -0.60 8.20
CA LEU A 131 9.46 -0.63 8.28
C LEU A 131 8.97 -1.10 9.66
N GLU A 132 9.64 -2.09 10.25
CA GLU A 132 9.30 -2.59 11.60
C GLU A 132 9.51 -1.52 12.67
N ILE A 133 10.58 -0.73 12.56
CA ILE A 133 10.85 0.40 13.47
C ILE A 133 9.75 1.45 13.30
N ALA A 134 9.49 1.90 12.07
CA ALA A 134 8.45 2.89 11.78
C ALA A 134 7.07 2.44 12.27
N LYS A 135 6.72 1.15 12.08
CA LYS A 135 5.48 0.57 12.59
C LYS A 135 5.37 0.66 14.11
N LYS A 136 6.42 0.30 14.84
CA LYS A 136 6.43 0.33 16.32
C LYS A 136 6.23 1.74 16.85
N GLU A 137 6.91 2.71 16.28
CA GLU A 137 6.79 4.12 16.66
C GLU A 137 5.40 4.67 16.33
N PHE A 138 4.88 4.37 15.13
CA PHE A 138 3.52 4.72 14.74
C PHE A 138 2.49 4.16 15.72
N ARG A 139 2.54 2.85 15.99
CA ARG A 139 1.63 2.18 16.90
C ARG A 139 1.68 2.77 18.32
N SER A 140 2.86 3.04 18.82
CA SER A 140 3.11 3.67 20.12
C SER A 140 2.49 5.07 20.20
N SER A 141 2.63 5.88 19.15
CA SER A 141 2.12 7.25 19.09
C SER A 141 0.59 7.33 19.09
N PHE A 142 -0.09 6.30 18.56
CA PHE A 142 -1.55 6.28 18.36
C PHE A 142 -2.31 5.20 19.15
N ASN A 143 -1.70 4.61 20.18
CA ASN A 143 -2.35 3.61 21.03
C ASN A 143 -3.61 4.16 21.76
N LYS A 144 -3.69 5.49 21.98
CA LYS A 144 -4.87 6.18 22.55
C LYS A 144 -6.16 5.96 21.75
N TYR A 145 -6.06 5.58 20.47
CA TYR A 145 -7.21 5.27 19.62
C TYR A 145 -7.67 3.81 19.72
N ASN A 146 -7.30 3.12 20.82
CA ASN A 146 -7.69 1.74 21.09
C ASN A 146 -7.23 0.73 20.02
N THR A 147 -6.07 1.01 19.40
CA THR A 147 -5.49 0.15 18.37
C THR A 147 -4.92 -1.15 18.94
N SER A 148 -4.67 -1.20 20.26
CA SER A 148 -4.11 -2.37 20.97
C SER A 148 -4.98 -3.62 20.91
N LYS A 149 -6.30 -3.47 20.69
CA LYS A 149 -7.22 -4.62 20.53
C LYS A 149 -7.05 -5.37 19.21
N TYR A 150 -6.34 -4.78 18.25
CA TYR A 150 -6.08 -5.37 16.95
C TYR A 150 -4.69 -6.00 16.91
N ALA A 151 -4.53 -7.05 16.11
CA ALA A 151 -3.23 -7.65 15.84
C ALA A 151 -2.30 -6.63 15.16
N ASP A 152 -0.99 -6.77 15.38
CA ASP A 152 0.04 -5.93 14.77
C ASP A 152 0.80 -6.64 13.64
N LYS A 153 0.24 -7.71 13.14
CA LYS A 153 0.82 -8.55 12.09
C LYS A 153 -0.25 -9.19 11.22
N ILE A 154 0.12 -9.52 10.02
CA ILE A 154 -0.64 -10.31 9.07
C ILE A 154 0.26 -11.41 8.51
N ASP A 155 -0.32 -12.47 8.00
CA ASP A 155 0.38 -13.57 7.33
C ASP A 155 -0.12 -13.66 5.88
N ILE A 156 0.48 -12.84 5.01
CA ILE A 156 0.16 -12.85 3.58
C ILE A 156 1.03 -13.83 2.80
N LEU A 157 2.22 -14.12 3.32
CA LEU A 157 3.19 -15.00 2.65
C LEU A 157 2.76 -16.45 2.66
N GLU A 158 2.15 -16.91 3.74
CA GLU A 158 1.71 -18.31 3.90
C GLU A 158 2.80 -19.31 3.46
N ASP A 159 3.91 -19.35 4.19
CA ASP A 159 5.13 -20.09 3.80
C ASP A 159 4.91 -21.58 3.53
N ASN A 160 3.84 -22.17 4.05
CA ASN A 160 3.48 -23.59 3.90
C ASN A 160 2.33 -23.79 2.89
N LEU A 161 2.45 -23.23 1.69
CA LEU A 161 1.43 -23.38 0.65
C LEU A 161 1.57 -24.69 -0.11
N ASP A 162 0.46 -25.44 -0.24
CA ASP A 162 0.41 -26.69 -1.00
C ASP A 162 0.43 -26.49 -2.52
N PHE A 163 0.10 -25.31 -3.02
CA PHE A 163 -0.09 -25.03 -4.45
C PHE A 163 1.02 -24.23 -5.10
N GLU A 164 1.91 -23.64 -4.34
CA GLU A 164 3.04 -22.85 -4.85
C GLU A 164 4.30 -23.03 -3.99
N THR A 165 5.46 -22.91 -4.67
CA THR A 165 6.74 -22.84 -3.96
C THR A 165 6.80 -21.58 -3.10
N ALA A 166 7.35 -21.69 -1.90
CA ALA A 166 7.61 -20.55 -1.01
C ALA A 166 8.43 -19.47 -1.74
N LEU A 167 8.06 -18.21 -1.52
CA LEU A 167 8.79 -17.07 -2.06
C LEU A 167 10.20 -17.00 -1.45
N LYS A 168 11.19 -16.62 -2.27
CA LYS A 168 12.59 -16.49 -1.84
C LYS A 168 13.16 -15.15 -2.34
N GLY A 169 14.26 -14.72 -1.73
CA GLY A 169 15.01 -13.53 -2.13
C GLY A 169 14.14 -12.26 -2.16
N SER A 170 14.31 -11.44 -3.18
CA SER A 170 13.62 -10.15 -3.31
C SER A 170 12.10 -10.27 -3.38
N SER A 171 11.56 -11.33 -3.99
CA SER A 171 10.10 -11.55 -4.02
C SER A 171 9.53 -11.81 -2.63
N ARG A 172 10.25 -12.54 -1.76
CA ARG A 172 9.88 -12.72 -0.36
C ARG A 172 9.97 -11.40 0.39
N ASN A 173 11.07 -10.69 0.25
CA ASN A 173 11.29 -9.41 0.95
C ASN A 173 10.26 -8.37 0.55
N LEU A 174 9.85 -8.29 -0.73
CA LEU A 174 8.79 -7.41 -1.20
C LEU A 174 7.48 -7.63 -0.43
N ASN A 175 7.06 -8.89 -0.29
CA ASN A 175 5.82 -9.23 0.40
C ASN A 175 5.96 -9.09 1.93
N SER A 176 7.12 -9.44 2.50
CA SER A 176 7.43 -9.19 3.91
C SER A 176 7.36 -7.70 4.28
N CYS A 177 7.67 -6.79 3.37
CA CYS A 177 7.50 -5.37 3.61
C CYS A 177 6.04 -4.99 3.92
N TYR A 178 5.05 -5.61 3.26
CA TYR A 178 3.63 -5.35 3.56
C TYR A 178 3.23 -5.91 4.94
N GLU A 179 3.73 -7.09 5.30
CA GLU A 179 3.50 -7.67 6.63
C GLU A 179 4.10 -6.80 7.73
N LYS A 180 5.34 -6.36 7.53
CA LYS A 180 6.07 -5.54 8.52
C LYS A 180 5.60 -4.09 8.59
N GLY A 181 5.04 -3.57 7.51
CA GLY A 181 4.40 -2.24 7.47
C GLY A 181 2.99 -2.22 8.06
N THR A 182 2.41 -3.38 8.44
CA THR A 182 1.07 -3.44 9.04
C THR A 182 1.09 -2.94 10.48
N VAL A 183 0.43 -1.81 10.74
CA VAL A 183 0.37 -1.17 12.07
C VAL A 183 -0.62 -1.88 12.99
N PHE A 184 -1.83 -2.13 12.49
CA PHE A 184 -2.84 -2.96 13.15
C PHE A 184 -3.77 -3.58 12.11
N SER A 185 -4.34 -4.74 12.44
CA SER A 185 -5.13 -5.53 11.53
C SER A 185 -6.20 -6.37 12.21
N LYS A 186 -7.23 -6.70 11.43
CA LYS A 186 -8.25 -7.69 11.74
C LYS A 186 -8.25 -8.75 10.65
N GLU A 187 -8.09 -10.01 11.03
CA GLU A 187 -8.23 -11.17 10.12
C GLU A 187 -9.69 -11.60 10.05
N TYR A 188 -10.14 -12.00 8.86
CA TYR A 188 -11.47 -12.54 8.62
C TYR A 188 -11.42 -14.00 8.22
N ASN A 189 -12.26 -14.81 8.87
CA ASN A 189 -12.65 -16.10 8.35
C ASN A 189 -13.70 -15.87 7.24
N LEU A 190 -13.37 -16.20 5.99
CA LEU A 190 -14.19 -15.92 4.83
C LEU A 190 -15.54 -16.65 4.83
N ASP A 191 -15.66 -17.77 5.53
CA ASP A 191 -16.94 -18.50 5.67
C ASP A 191 -17.94 -17.71 6.54
N GLN A 192 -17.44 -16.93 7.49
CA GLN A 192 -18.23 -16.20 8.49
C GLN A 192 -18.50 -14.74 8.15
N ILE A 193 -17.85 -14.19 7.08
CA ILE A 193 -18.08 -12.80 6.70
C ILE A 193 -19.49 -12.56 6.14
N ASN A 194 -20.03 -11.42 6.49
CA ASN A 194 -21.24 -10.85 5.89
C ASN A 194 -21.07 -9.33 5.74
N ASP A 195 -21.98 -8.69 5.04
CA ASP A 195 -21.89 -7.26 4.74
C ASP A 195 -21.98 -6.37 5.98
N GLU A 196 -22.71 -6.79 7.00
CA GLU A 196 -22.85 -6.05 8.26
C GLU A 196 -21.51 -5.99 9.02
N ILE A 197 -20.88 -7.16 9.19
CA ILE A 197 -19.55 -7.26 9.84
C ILE A 197 -18.53 -6.42 9.08
N LEU A 198 -18.45 -6.57 7.75
CA LEU A 198 -17.48 -5.85 6.93
C LEU A 198 -17.70 -4.34 6.96
N SER A 199 -18.96 -3.89 6.89
CA SER A 199 -19.30 -2.46 6.95
C SER A 199 -19.02 -1.86 8.32
N LYS A 200 -19.36 -2.56 9.40
CA LYS A 200 -19.08 -2.13 10.77
C LYS A 200 -17.59 -1.97 11.01
N ASP A 201 -16.81 -2.99 10.67
CA ASP A 201 -15.37 -3.00 10.87
C ASP A 201 -14.68 -1.94 10.01
N LEU A 202 -15.09 -1.79 8.74
CA LEU A 202 -14.56 -0.76 7.86
C LEU A 202 -14.82 0.64 8.44
N ASN A 203 -16.03 0.92 8.89
CA ASN A 203 -16.36 2.21 9.51
C ASN A 203 -15.51 2.46 10.78
N GLU A 204 -15.25 1.43 11.57
CA GLU A 204 -14.38 1.55 12.74
C GLU A 204 -12.93 1.87 12.35
N PHE A 205 -12.37 1.17 11.35
CA PHE A 205 -11.02 1.44 10.83
C PHE A 205 -10.91 2.84 10.24
N ILE A 206 -11.92 3.28 9.47
CA ILE A 206 -11.97 4.63 8.90
C ILE A 206 -12.05 5.70 10.00
N ASN A 207 -12.79 5.47 11.08
CA ASN A 207 -12.84 6.39 12.23
C ASN A 207 -11.49 6.49 12.93
N ILE A 208 -10.82 5.36 13.20
CA ILE A 208 -9.47 5.35 13.77
C ILE A 208 -8.51 6.08 12.83
N TYR A 209 -8.54 5.78 11.54
CA TYR A 209 -7.71 6.42 10.51
C TYR A 209 -7.95 7.93 10.45
N SER A 210 -9.21 8.37 10.47
CA SER A 210 -9.56 9.79 10.49
C SER A 210 -9.03 10.51 11.74
N ASN A 211 -9.11 9.86 12.92
CA ASN A 211 -8.56 10.40 14.15
C ASN A 211 -7.05 10.54 14.10
N ILE A 212 -6.36 9.54 13.53
CA ILE A 212 -4.90 9.58 13.32
C ILE A 212 -4.53 10.73 12.38
N VAL A 213 -5.23 10.86 11.24
CA VAL A 213 -4.97 11.93 10.25
C VAL A 213 -5.13 13.33 10.84
N ASN A 214 -6.10 13.51 11.74
CA ASN A 214 -6.39 14.79 12.38
C ASN A 214 -5.58 15.03 13.67
N ASP A 215 -4.77 14.07 14.12
CA ASP A 215 -3.92 14.22 15.30
C ASP A 215 -2.73 15.13 14.97
N PRO A 216 -2.42 16.14 15.79
CA PRO A 216 -1.22 16.96 15.59
C PRO A 216 0.09 16.15 15.53
N LYS A 217 0.14 14.99 16.20
CA LYS A 217 1.28 14.08 16.12
C LYS A 217 1.39 13.36 14.78
N SER A 218 0.37 13.40 13.91
CA SER A 218 0.43 12.79 12.58
C SER A 218 1.46 13.46 11.68
N GLU A 219 1.77 14.74 11.91
CA GLU A 219 2.84 15.46 11.22
C GLU A 219 4.22 14.85 11.53
N ASN A 220 4.38 14.26 12.72
CA ASN A 220 5.61 13.58 13.11
C ASN A 220 5.82 12.22 12.42
N ILE A 221 4.79 11.62 11.81
CA ILE A 221 4.93 10.33 11.11
C ILE A 221 5.66 10.52 9.79
N ASP A 222 5.39 11.61 9.10
CA ASP A 222 6.17 12.00 7.94
C ASP A 222 7.64 12.16 8.33
N LEU A 223 7.87 12.73 9.53
CA LEU A 223 9.20 12.92 10.12
C LEU A 223 9.82 11.59 10.57
N ILE A 224 9.05 10.64 11.11
CA ILE A 224 9.56 9.31 11.53
C ILE A 224 10.00 8.50 10.30
N ALA A 225 9.23 8.53 9.23
CA ALA A 225 9.65 7.94 7.96
C ALA A 225 10.88 8.67 7.39
N GLU A 226 10.93 10.00 7.47
CA GLU A 226 12.03 10.84 6.99
C GLU A 226 13.26 10.80 7.91
N THR A 227 13.13 10.81 9.24
CA THR A 227 14.27 10.77 10.17
C THR A 227 14.92 9.40 10.19
N THR A 228 14.18 8.33 10.11
CA THR A 228 14.74 6.98 9.93
C THR A 228 15.52 6.87 8.61
N ILE A 229 15.16 7.69 7.62
CA ILE A 229 15.81 7.83 6.31
C ILE A 229 17.03 8.75 6.37
N ASP A 230 16.92 9.88 7.07
CA ASP A 230 17.94 10.93 7.06
C ASP A 230 19.11 10.65 7.99
N GLU A 231 18.92 9.95 9.11
CA GLU A 231 20.03 9.58 10.00
C GLU A 231 21.12 8.78 9.28
N GLU A 232 20.77 7.92 8.34
CA GLU A 232 21.76 7.17 7.56
C GLU A 232 22.32 7.93 6.37
N LYS A 233 21.54 8.81 5.74
CA LYS A 233 22.07 9.75 4.75
C LYS A 233 23.04 10.73 5.41
N ILE A 234 22.74 11.17 6.62
CA ILE A 234 23.63 12.02 7.42
C ILE A 234 24.88 11.23 7.82
N ALA A 235 24.74 10.02 8.37
CA ALA A 235 25.88 9.18 8.76
C ALA A 235 26.78 8.80 7.56
N SER A 236 26.20 8.57 6.39
CA SER A 236 26.96 8.27 5.17
C SER A 236 27.64 9.50 4.55
N LYS A 237 27.06 10.70 4.73
CA LYS A 237 27.64 11.97 4.27
C LYS A 237 28.67 12.51 5.25
N VAL A 238 28.46 12.35 6.57
CA VAL A 238 29.44 12.71 7.61
C VAL A 238 30.71 11.87 7.47
N LYS A 239 30.62 10.63 7.00
CA LYS A 239 31.82 9.84 6.63
C LYS A 239 32.53 10.33 5.38
N LYS A 240 31.92 11.18 4.56
CA LYS A 240 32.51 11.68 3.27
C LYS A 240 32.92 13.16 3.29
N SER A 241 32.52 13.97 4.26
CA SER A 241 32.90 15.40 4.28
C SER A 241 32.91 15.98 5.69
N ILE A 242 34.12 16.25 6.19
CA ILE A 242 34.39 17.05 7.40
C ILE A 242 34.36 18.53 6.99
N SER A 243 33.40 19.03 6.35
CA SER A 243 33.12 20.48 6.23
C SER A 243 31.96 20.75 5.27
N VAL A 244 30.75 20.84 5.75
CA VAL A 244 29.70 21.68 5.14
C VAL A 244 28.63 21.99 6.21
N ASP A 245 28.33 23.27 6.40
CA ASP A 245 27.21 23.76 7.21
C ASP A 245 25.89 23.16 6.70
N TYR A 246 25.25 22.38 7.53
CA TYR A 246 23.97 21.73 7.20
C TYR A 246 22.81 22.62 7.61
N LYS A 247 22.12 23.23 6.65
CA LYS A 247 20.77 23.73 6.87
C LYS A 247 19.81 22.57 6.75
N ILE A 248 19.16 22.20 7.85
CA ILE A 248 18.02 21.28 7.87
C ILE A 248 16.99 21.79 6.86
N PRO A 249 16.55 20.99 5.88
CA PRO A 249 15.49 21.41 4.97
C PRO A 249 14.22 21.70 5.80
N SER A 250 13.78 22.93 5.77
CA SER A 250 12.54 23.33 6.43
C SER A 250 11.38 22.54 5.84
N PHE A 251 10.58 21.96 6.71
CA PHE A 251 9.29 21.34 6.43
C PHE A 251 8.52 22.14 5.35
N ILE A 252 8.11 21.48 4.27
CA ILE A 252 7.26 22.10 3.23
C ILE A 252 5.81 21.80 3.64
N PRO A 253 5.03 22.80 4.10
CA PRO A 253 3.64 22.60 4.48
C PRO A 253 2.83 22.00 3.33
N ARG A 254 1.88 21.13 3.64
CA ARG A 254 1.00 20.39 2.70
C ARG A 254 0.36 21.28 1.61
N GLU A 255 0.06 22.54 1.93
CA GLU A 255 -0.52 23.51 0.96
C GLU A 255 0.37 23.85 -0.24
N LYS A 256 1.70 23.75 -0.13
CA LYS A 256 2.61 24.05 -1.23
C LYS A 256 2.79 22.89 -2.22
N LYS A 257 2.46 21.66 -1.86
CA LYS A 257 2.50 20.51 -2.79
C LYS A 257 1.43 20.60 -3.89
N LYS A 258 0.28 21.26 -3.63
CA LYS A 258 -0.80 21.45 -4.64
C LYS A 258 -0.44 22.38 -5.79
N LYS A 259 0.57 23.26 -5.65
CA LYS A 259 0.95 24.24 -6.70
C LYS A 259 1.99 23.73 -7.72
N ARG A 260 2.57 22.56 -7.53
CA ARG A 260 3.60 22.04 -8.46
C ARG A 260 3.06 21.25 -9.66
N THR A 261 1.79 20.90 -9.70
CA THR A 261 1.18 20.14 -10.80
C THR A 261 0.67 20.98 -11.98
N ASN A 262 0.69 22.33 -11.89
CA ASN A 262 0.15 23.20 -12.95
C ASN A 262 1.20 23.88 -13.84
N PHE A 263 2.49 23.45 -13.81
CA PHE A 263 3.53 24.13 -14.60
C PHE A 263 4.12 23.26 -15.73
N LYS A 264 3.31 22.43 -16.39
CA LYS A 264 3.70 21.79 -17.66
C LYS A 264 2.51 21.72 -18.62
N LYS A 265 1.99 22.88 -19.02
CA LYS A 265 1.24 23.05 -20.28
C LYS A 265 1.32 24.50 -20.66
N ASN A 266 2.34 24.88 -21.39
CA ASN A 266 2.35 25.97 -22.38
C ASN A 266 3.78 26.19 -22.85
N SER A 267 4.22 25.38 -23.80
CA SER A 267 5.25 25.77 -24.77
C SER A 267 5.24 24.82 -25.95
N SER A 268 4.21 24.95 -26.75
CA SER A 268 4.26 24.47 -28.14
C SER A 268 3.30 25.31 -28.97
N VAL A 269 3.69 26.51 -29.27
CA VAL A 269 3.13 27.25 -30.41
C VAL A 269 4.28 28.03 -31.03
N SER A 270 4.35 27.94 -32.34
CA SER A 270 5.04 28.84 -33.25
C SER A 270 6.47 28.44 -33.65
N MET A 271 6.56 27.66 -34.71
CA MET A 271 7.36 28.09 -35.86
C MET A 271 6.64 27.69 -37.14
N ALA A 272 5.94 28.65 -37.67
CA ALA A 272 5.41 28.61 -39.03
C ALA A 272 6.42 29.28 -39.98
N LYS A 273 6.62 28.63 -41.14
CA LYS A 273 6.87 29.18 -42.46
C LYS A 273 8.05 30.12 -42.65
N LYS A 274 9.02 29.72 -43.51
CA LYS A 274 9.34 30.48 -44.72
C LYS A 274 10.10 29.56 -45.71
N LYS A 275 9.45 29.40 -46.89
CA LYS A 275 9.89 29.56 -48.28
C LYS A 275 11.24 28.92 -48.72
N ARG A 276 11.24 27.99 -49.58
CA ARG A 276 11.09 28.14 -51.08
C ARG A 276 10.76 26.81 -51.68
#